data_c269171ed1808b1fbefde43b81847e0a
#
_entry.id   c269171ed1808b1fbefde43b81847e0a
#
_cell.length_a   1.000
_cell.length_b   1.000
_cell.length_c   1.000
_cell.angle_alpha   90.00
_cell.angle_beta   90.00
_cell.angle_gamma   90.00
#
_symmetry.space_group_name_H-M   'P 1'
#
loop_
_entity.id
_entity.type
_entity.pdbx_description
1 polymer ?
#
loop_
_entity_poly.entity_id
_entity_poly.type
_entity_poly.pdbx_seq_one_letter_code
_entity_poly.pdbx_strand_id
1 'polypeptide(L)'
;MRVIAFYSFFNVSNPRLLKERLNLHFLLKQIKGSIIVSEEGLNGTIAVSSKLEKKIIDYLMSLGVTKENIKLSDFNGQRIFNEFKIKLKKEIVTSDFGLKISDIKKSKFIEPSDWDKFANDKNVEILDTRNDYEFKIGHYKNAINPKIETFKDFKNYIKNNKEKFQNKKVGIYCTGGIRCEKAGPLMEKYGIETVSYTHLTLPTM
;
A
#
# COMPACT_ATOMS: atom_id res chain seq x y z
N MET A 1 21.45 -5.70 -7.16
CA MET A 1 20.39 -4.76 -7.59
C MET A 1 19.61 -4.33 -6.37
N ARG A 2 19.00 -3.13 -6.42
CA ARG A 2 18.11 -2.61 -5.37
C ARG A 2 16.68 -2.63 -5.89
N VAL A 3 15.76 -3.05 -5.07
CA VAL A 3 14.32 -2.94 -5.33
C VAL A 3 13.78 -1.78 -4.54
N ILE A 4 13.09 -0.90 -5.24
CA ILE A 4 12.43 0.28 -4.67
C ILE A 4 10.93 0.05 -4.85
N ALA A 5 10.23 -0.22 -3.76
CA ALA A 5 8.77 -0.22 -3.71
C ALA A 5 8.30 1.12 -3.10
N PHE A 6 7.34 1.75 -3.72
CA PHE A 6 6.86 3.06 -3.30
C PHE A 6 5.40 3.29 -3.65
N TYR A 7 4.74 4.11 -2.87
CA TYR A 7 3.44 4.69 -3.22
C TYR A 7 3.27 6.05 -2.55
N SER A 8 2.39 6.86 -3.08
CA SER A 8 1.95 8.08 -2.40
C SER A 8 0.63 8.57 -2.97
N PHE A 9 -0.27 8.98 -2.09
CA PHE A 9 -1.54 9.60 -2.44
C PHE A 9 -1.37 11.12 -2.49
N PHE A 10 -1.50 11.70 -3.67
CA PHE A 10 -1.48 13.14 -3.91
C PHE A 10 -2.21 13.48 -5.20
N ASN A 11 -2.69 14.71 -5.33
CA ASN A 11 -3.43 15.12 -6.51
C ASN A 11 -2.50 15.24 -7.73
N VAL A 12 -2.80 14.47 -8.77
CA VAL A 12 -2.11 14.50 -10.06
C VAL A 12 -3.06 15.10 -11.09
N SER A 13 -2.86 16.37 -11.42
CA SER A 13 -3.73 17.12 -12.36
C SER A 13 -3.72 16.55 -13.77
N ASN A 14 -2.62 15.97 -14.24
CA ASN A 14 -2.50 15.34 -15.55
C ASN A 14 -1.68 14.04 -15.49
N PRO A 15 -2.35 12.89 -15.26
CA PRO A 15 -1.66 11.58 -15.21
C PRO A 15 -0.97 11.17 -16.50
N ARG A 16 -1.48 11.61 -17.68
CA ARG A 16 -0.85 11.32 -18.98
C ARG A 16 0.50 12.04 -19.09
N LEU A 17 0.53 13.32 -18.78
CA LEU A 17 1.76 14.10 -18.78
C LEU A 17 2.79 13.55 -17.77
N LEU A 18 2.33 13.16 -16.58
CA LEU A 18 3.21 12.55 -15.57
C LEU A 18 3.78 11.22 -16.08
N LYS A 19 2.98 10.37 -16.73
CA LYS A 19 3.46 9.14 -17.38
C LYS A 19 4.54 9.42 -18.42
N GLU A 20 4.35 10.43 -19.28
CA GLU A 20 5.33 10.81 -20.30
C GLU A 20 6.65 11.30 -19.66
N ARG A 21 6.57 12.14 -18.65
CA ARG A 21 7.74 12.59 -17.87
C ARG A 21 8.49 11.43 -17.23
N LEU A 22 7.79 10.48 -16.65
CA LEU A 22 8.38 9.25 -16.08
C LEU A 22 9.04 8.40 -17.18
N ASN A 23 8.39 8.22 -18.32
CA ASN A 23 8.97 7.48 -19.45
C ASN A 23 10.28 8.13 -19.94
N LEU A 24 10.29 9.43 -20.16
CA LEU A 24 11.48 10.18 -20.58
C LEU A 24 12.59 10.10 -19.54
N HIS A 25 12.25 10.27 -18.24
CA HIS A 25 13.24 10.21 -17.17
C HIS A 25 13.88 8.83 -17.05
N PHE A 26 13.14 7.76 -17.31
CA PHE A 26 13.61 6.39 -17.16
C PHE A 26 14.13 5.75 -18.46
N LEU A 27 13.91 6.38 -19.61
CA LEU A 27 14.20 5.83 -20.95
C LEU A 27 15.62 5.23 -21.10
N LEU A 28 16.62 5.95 -20.62
CA LEU A 28 18.04 5.54 -20.75
C LEU A 28 18.58 4.83 -19.50
N LYS A 29 17.72 4.58 -18.51
CA LYS A 29 18.10 3.91 -17.27
C LYS A 29 17.68 2.45 -17.35
N GLN A 30 18.60 1.54 -17.09
CA GLN A 30 18.31 0.09 -17.06
C GLN A 30 17.42 -0.26 -15.84
N ILE A 31 16.18 0.21 -15.86
CA ILE A 31 15.18 0.02 -14.81
C ILE A 31 14.22 -1.06 -15.28
N LYS A 32 13.79 -1.93 -14.36
CA LYS A 32 12.76 -2.93 -14.58
C LYS A 32 11.67 -2.82 -13.51
N GLY A 33 10.47 -3.28 -13.80
CA GLY A 33 9.36 -3.23 -12.88
C GLY A 33 8.16 -2.47 -13.42
N SER A 34 7.30 -1.98 -12.55
CA SER A 34 6.11 -1.25 -12.99
C SER A 34 5.77 -0.07 -12.08
N ILE A 35 5.22 0.97 -12.71
CA ILE A 35 4.66 2.13 -12.02
C ILE A 35 3.21 2.29 -12.48
N ILE A 36 2.31 2.49 -11.54
CA ILE A 36 0.91 2.87 -11.78
C ILE A 36 0.82 4.37 -11.51
N VAL A 37 0.22 5.08 -12.44
CA VAL A 37 -0.08 6.52 -12.38
C VAL A 37 -1.57 6.69 -12.42
N SER A 38 -2.12 7.50 -11.53
CA SER A 38 -3.54 7.89 -11.54
C SER A 38 -3.71 9.34 -11.08
N GLU A 39 -4.93 9.84 -11.08
CA GLU A 39 -5.26 11.16 -10.52
C GLU A 39 -5.02 11.22 -9.01
N GLU A 40 -5.05 10.08 -8.30
CA GLU A 40 -4.85 10.01 -6.86
C GLU A 40 -3.38 9.81 -6.43
N GLY A 41 -2.42 9.66 -7.38
CA GLY A 41 -1.00 9.50 -7.03
C GLY A 41 -0.22 8.50 -7.85
N LEU A 42 0.80 7.92 -7.21
CA LEU A 42 1.74 6.94 -7.76
C LEU A 42 1.83 5.69 -6.89
N ASN A 43 2.00 4.53 -7.53
CA ASN A 43 2.34 3.27 -6.88
C ASN A 43 3.27 2.48 -7.81
N GLY A 44 4.37 1.95 -7.30
CA GLY A 44 5.29 1.19 -8.12
C GLY A 44 6.26 0.33 -7.35
N THR A 45 6.78 -0.66 -8.07
CA THR A 45 7.94 -1.44 -7.64
C THR A 45 8.89 -1.55 -8.81
N ILE A 46 10.11 -1.08 -8.61
CA ILE A 46 11.15 -1.02 -9.64
C ILE A 46 12.46 -1.59 -9.12
N ALA A 47 13.20 -2.24 -10.00
CA ALA A 47 14.55 -2.71 -9.74
C ALA A 47 15.55 -1.82 -10.48
N VAL A 48 16.55 -1.34 -9.76
CA VAL A 48 17.55 -0.40 -10.25
C VAL A 48 18.96 -0.85 -9.85
N SER A 49 19.98 -0.36 -10.53
CA SER A 49 21.35 -0.53 -10.05
C SER A 49 21.58 0.30 -8.79
N SER A 50 22.43 -0.19 -7.88
CA SER A 50 22.73 0.54 -6.63
C SER A 50 23.29 1.95 -6.87
N LYS A 51 23.97 2.17 -8.01
CA LYS A 51 24.49 3.49 -8.40
C LYS A 51 23.39 4.52 -8.72
N LEU A 52 22.21 4.06 -9.13
CA LEU A 52 21.07 4.92 -9.48
C LEU A 52 20.08 5.12 -8.34
N GLU A 53 20.16 4.32 -7.28
CA GLU A 53 19.19 4.31 -6.18
C GLU A 53 18.86 5.72 -5.67
N LYS A 54 19.88 6.44 -5.19
CA LYS A 54 19.70 7.79 -4.64
C LYS A 54 19.03 8.74 -5.65
N LYS A 55 19.51 8.76 -6.89
CA LYS A 55 18.95 9.64 -7.94
C LYS A 55 17.49 9.34 -8.23
N ILE A 56 17.10 8.06 -8.19
CA ILE A 56 15.71 7.64 -8.42
C ILE A 56 14.85 8.01 -7.24
N ILE A 57 15.30 7.81 -6.01
CA ILE A 57 14.59 8.22 -4.80
C ILE A 57 14.37 9.74 -4.79
N ASP A 58 15.42 10.52 -5.01
CA ASP A 58 15.33 11.98 -5.07
C ASP A 58 14.31 12.45 -6.14
N TYR A 59 14.30 11.79 -7.31
CA TYR A 59 13.34 12.07 -8.35
C TYR A 59 11.90 11.71 -7.95
N LEU A 60 11.67 10.54 -7.36
CA LEU A 60 10.34 10.14 -6.87
C LEU A 60 9.84 11.12 -5.79
N MET A 61 10.71 11.54 -4.88
CA MET A 61 10.37 12.55 -3.86
C MET A 61 10.02 13.89 -4.49
N SER A 62 10.71 14.32 -5.55
CA SER A 62 10.37 15.55 -6.29
C SER A 62 9.02 15.51 -6.99
N LEU A 63 8.45 14.31 -7.20
CA LEU A 63 7.12 14.09 -7.75
C LEU A 63 6.01 14.04 -6.67
N GLY A 64 6.36 14.06 -5.39
CA GLY A 64 5.42 14.00 -4.27
C GLY A 64 5.35 12.66 -3.54
N VAL A 65 6.26 11.71 -3.84
CA VAL A 65 6.39 10.49 -3.05
C VAL A 65 7.10 10.82 -1.74
N THR A 66 6.52 10.46 -0.60
CA THR A 66 7.12 10.70 0.71
C THR A 66 8.14 9.62 1.06
N LYS A 67 9.15 9.96 1.85
CA LYS A 67 10.25 9.05 2.22
C LYS A 67 9.74 7.82 2.98
N GLU A 68 8.76 8.00 3.84
CA GLU A 68 8.15 6.96 4.68
C GLU A 68 7.47 5.87 3.81
N ASN A 69 7.00 6.26 2.64
CA ASN A 69 6.33 5.38 1.67
C ASN A 69 7.29 4.76 0.64
N ILE A 70 8.60 4.91 0.84
CA ILE A 70 9.64 4.23 0.04
C ILE A 70 10.24 3.10 0.87
N LYS A 71 10.12 1.88 0.35
CA LYS A 71 10.72 0.67 0.93
C LYS A 71 11.82 0.15 0.02
N LEU A 72 12.98 -0.13 0.62
CA LEU A 72 14.16 -0.62 -0.09
C LEU A 72 14.43 -2.06 0.31
N SER A 73 14.77 -2.88 -0.67
CA SER A 73 15.24 -4.24 -0.42
C SER A 73 16.37 -4.61 -1.37
N ASP A 74 17.30 -5.43 -0.89
CA ASP A 74 18.33 -6.02 -1.71
C ASP A 74 17.78 -7.21 -2.48
N PHE A 75 18.25 -7.36 -3.71
CA PHE A 75 17.96 -8.51 -4.52
C PHE A 75 19.21 -9.09 -5.15
N ASN A 76 19.51 -10.31 -4.75
CA ASN A 76 20.67 -11.07 -5.22
C ASN A 76 20.33 -12.16 -6.25
N GLY A 77 19.04 -12.28 -6.63
CA GLY A 77 18.58 -13.24 -7.62
C GLY A 77 18.84 -12.81 -9.07
N GLN A 78 18.68 -13.76 -10.01
CA GLN A 78 18.99 -13.52 -11.42
C GLN A 78 17.98 -12.59 -12.12
N ARG A 79 16.70 -12.59 -11.74
CA ARG A 79 15.67 -11.81 -12.44
C ARG A 79 14.41 -11.59 -11.60
N ILE A 80 14.07 -10.34 -11.24
CA ILE A 80 12.80 -10.00 -10.56
C ILE A 80 11.71 -9.61 -11.57
N PHE A 81 12.06 -8.79 -12.57
CA PHE A 81 11.14 -8.25 -13.56
C PHE A 81 11.68 -8.45 -14.97
N ASN A 82 10.79 -8.72 -15.91
CA ASN A 82 11.16 -8.89 -17.32
C ASN A 82 11.37 -7.56 -18.03
N GLU A 83 10.53 -6.59 -17.77
CA GLU A 83 10.47 -5.30 -18.48
C GLU A 83 10.11 -4.16 -17.53
N PHE A 84 10.15 -2.94 -18.04
CA PHE A 84 9.65 -1.76 -17.35
C PHE A 84 8.35 -1.30 -17.99
N LYS A 85 7.31 -1.08 -17.18
CA LYS A 85 5.99 -0.61 -17.64
C LYS A 85 5.45 0.51 -16.77
N ILE A 86 4.89 1.55 -17.41
CA ILE A 86 4.10 2.58 -16.72
C ILE A 86 2.65 2.46 -17.19
N LYS A 87 1.76 2.21 -16.22
CA LYS A 87 0.32 1.97 -16.45
C LYS A 87 -0.49 3.15 -15.95
N LEU A 88 -1.41 3.66 -16.79
CA LEU A 88 -2.46 4.57 -16.34
C LEU A 88 -3.62 3.75 -15.79
N LYS A 89 -4.08 4.07 -14.59
CA LYS A 89 -5.26 3.48 -13.97
C LYS A 89 -6.11 4.56 -13.30
N LYS A 90 -7.36 4.23 -12.96
CA LYS A 90 -8.24 5.14 -12.21
C LYS A 90 -7.77 5.32 -10.77
N GLU A 91 -7.19 4.27 -10.18
CA GLU A 91 -6.71 4.23 -8.80
C GLU A 91 -5.31 3.61 -8.74
N ILE A 92 -4.45 4.07 -7.83
CA ILE A 92 -3.12 3.48 -7.63
C ILE A 92 -3.18 2.12 -6.92
N VAL A 93 -4.26 1.87 -6.18
CA VAL A 93 -4.68 0.55 -5.70
C VAL A 93 -6.19 0.44 -5.93
N THR A 94 -6.58 -0.52 -6.75
CA THR A 94 -7.98 -0.65 -7.17
C THR A 94 -8.87 -1.09 -6.02
N SER A 95 -9.80 -0.23 -5.63
CA SER A 95 -10.72 -0.43 -4.50
C SER A 95 -12.18 -0.19 -4.85
N ASP A 96 -12.47 0.78 -5.73
CA ASP A 96 -13.82 1.25 -6.06
C ASP A 96 -14.61 1.74 -4.81
N PHE A 97 -13.91 2.27 -3.79
CA PHE A 97 -14.55 2.72 -2.55
C PHE A 97 -15.22 4.09 -2.67
N GLY A 98 -14.89 4.85 -3.72
CA GLY A 98 -15.39 6.22 -3.90
C GLY A 98 -14.82 7.21 -2.89
N LEU A 99 -13.59 6.97 -2.41
CA LEU A 99 -12.89 7.86 -1.50
C LEU A 99 -12.23 9.02 -2.25
N LYS A 100 -12.20 10.18 -1.61
CA LYS A 100 -11.41 11.33 -2.05
C LYS A 100 -10.01 11.26 -1.39
N ILE A 101 -9.02 11.91 -1.99
CA ILE A 101 -7.66 12.01 -1.42
C ILE A 101 -7.69 12.64 -0.01
N SER A 102 -8.60 13.59 0.22
CA SER A 102 -8.82 14.20 1.54
C SER A 102 -9.24 13.18 2.62
N ASP A 103 -9.95 12.14 2.24
CA ASP A 103 -10.36 11.08 3.18
C ASP A 103 -9.15 10.22 3.57
N ILE A 104 -8.27 9.91 2.60
CA ILE A 104 -7.07 9.07 2.78
C ILE A 104 -6.09 9.71 3.78
N LYS A 105 -5.88 11.02 3.72
CA LYS A 105 -4.98 11.77 4.62
C LYS A 105 -5.38 11.75 6.10
N LYS A 106 -6.54 11.20 6.43
CA LYS A 106 -7.05 11.09 7.81
C LYS A 106 -6.73 9.75 8.48
N SER A 107 -6.09 8.82 7.79
CA SER A 107 -5.74 7.52 8.36
C SER A 107 -4.83 7.67 9.58
N LYS A 108 -5.17 6.95 10.67
CA LYS A 108 -4.35 6.88 11.89
C LYS A 108 -3.35 5.74 11.75
N PHE A 109 -2.11 5.98 12.14
CA PHE A 109 -1.04 4.98 12.12
C PHE A 109 -0.57 4.65 13.52
N ILE A 110 -0.05 3.43 13.70
CA ILE A 110 0.61 2.99 14.92
C ILE A 110 2.07 2.68 14.63
N GLU A 111 2.96 3.09 15.54
CA GLU A 111 4.38 2.81 15.43
C GLU A 111 4.66 1.31 15.68
N PRO A 112 5.70 0.74 15.06
CA PRO A 112 6.06 -0.66 15.24
C PRO A 112 6.30 -1.06 16.70
N SER A 113 6.88 -0.17 17.51
CA SER A 113 7.12 -0.38 18.94
C SER A 113 5.84 -0.58 19.75
N ASP A 114 4.73 -0.01 19.32
CA ASP A 114 3.47 -0.03 20.06
C ASP A 114 2.50 -1.11 19.54
N TRP A 115 2.81 -1.69 18.37
CA TRP A 115 1.93 -2.65 17.70
C TRP A 115 1.64 -3.89 18.54
N ASP A 116 2.65 -4.51 19.12
CA ASP A 116 2.47 -5.75 19.89
C ASP A 116 1.60 -5.52 21.13
N LYS A 117 1.80 -4.39 21.82
CA LYS A 117 0.95 -4.01 22.96
C LYS A 117 -0.50 -3.77 22.50
N PHE A 118 -0.68 -3.06 21.40
CA PHE A 118 -2.00 -2.80 20.84
C PHE A 118 -2.70 -4.08 20.39
N ALA A 119 -2.01 -4.95 19.65
CA ALA A 119 -2.58 -6.17 19.09
C ALA A 119 -2.93 -7.25 20.15
N ASN A 120 -2.36 -7.17 21.35
CA ASN A 120 -2.66 -8.06 22.48
C ASN A 120 -3.73 -7.50 23.42
N ASP A 121 -4.28 -6.30 23.16
CA ASP A 121 -5.39 -5.75 23.95
C ASP A 121 -6.68 -6.53 23.64
N LYS A 122 -7.42 -6.93 24.67
CA LYS A 122 -8.67 -7.71 24.55
C LYS A 122 -9.80 -6.96 23.81
N ASN A 123 -9.73 -5.63 23.76
CA ASN A 123 -10.70 -4.78 23.07
C ASN A 123 -10.31 -4.45 21.63
N VAL A 124 -9.23 -5.07 21.14
CA VAL A 124 -8.72 -4.86 19.78
C VAL A 124 -8.96 -6.09 18.93
N GLU A 125 -9.45 -5.87 17.73
CA GLU A 125 -9.49 -6.89 16.66
C GLU A 125 -8.43 -6.57 15.61
N ILE A 126 -7.73 -7.57 15.11
CA ILE A 126 -6.78 -7.40 14.02
C ILE A 126 -7.40 -7.91 12.74
N LEU A 127 -7.49 -7.08 11.72
CA LEU A 127 -8.09 -7.39 10.43
C LEU A 127 -7.04 -7.31 9.31
N ASP A 128 -6.85 -8.39 8.58
CA ASP A 128 -6.01 -8.41 7.40
C ASP A 128 -6.76 -7.79 6.20
N THR A 129 -6.23 -6.74 5.59
CA THR A 129 -6.85 -6.10 4.43
C THR A 129 -6.37 -6.68 3.09
N ARG A 130 -5.59 -7.77 3.15
CA ARG A 130 -5.05 -8.44 1.97
C ARG A 130 -6.03 -9.47 1.41
N ASN A 131 -5.72 -9.98 0.24
CA ASN A 131 -6.50 -11.03 -0.39
C ASN A 131 -6.32 -12.38 0.33
N ASP A 132 -7.28 -13.29 0.20
CA ASP A 132 -7.28 -14.60 0.87
C ASP A 132 -6.01 -15.41 0.61
N TYR A 133 -5.47 -15.38 -0.63
CA TYR A 133 -4.24 -16.10 -0.94
C TYR A 133 -3.02 -15.55 -0.18
N GLU A 134 -2.93 -14.22 0.06
CA GLU A 134 -1.86 -13.61 0.83
C GLU A 134 -1.97 -14.01 2.32
N PHE A 135 -3.20 -14.05 2.85
CA PHE A 135 -3.46 -14.51 4.20
C PHE A 135 -2.99 -15.96 4.40
N LYS A 136 -3.27 -16.85 3.45
CA LYS A 136 -2.87 -18.27 3.49
C LYS A 136 -1.35 -18.48 3.45
N ILE A 137 -0.61 -17.60 2.80
CA ILE A 137 0.88 -17.64 2.79
C ILE A 137 1.45 -17.32 4.17
N GLY A 138 0.84 -16.36 4.87
CA GLY A 138 1.23 -15.98 6.23
C GLY A 138 0.44 -14.77 6.69
N HIS A 139 0.08 -14.73 7.96
CA HIS A 139 -0.74 -13.68 8.54
C HIS A 139 -0.33 -13.42 10.00
N TYR A 140 -0.76 -12.28 10.55
CA TYR A 140 -0.56 -11.97 11.95
C TYR A 140 -1.40 -12.91 12.84
N LYS A 141 -0.84 -13.37 13.96
CA LYS A 141 -1.54 -14.26 14.91
C LYS A 141 -2.87 -13.65 15.31
N ASN A 142 -3.92 -14.47 15.27
CA ASN A 142 -5.31 -14.09 15.58
C ASN A 142 -5.91 -13.04 14.64
N ALA A 143 -5.30 -12.73 13.50
CA ALA A 143 -5.89 -11.81 12.54
C ALA A 143 -7.16 -12.42 11.89
N ILE A 144 -8.16 -11.57 11.72
CA ILE A 144 -9.38 -11.91 11.01
C ILE A 144 -9.08 -11.91 9.51
N ASN A 145 -9.40 -13.02 8.84
CA ASN A 145 -9.36 -13.14 7.39
C ASN A 145 -10.71 -12.73 6.79
N PRO A 146 -10.81 -11.65 6.00
CA PRO A 146 -12.05 -11.27 5.33
C PRO A 146 -12.44 -12.23 4.17
N LYS A 147 -11.54 -13.14 3.76
CA LYS A 147 -11.73 -14.10 2.66
C LYS A 147 -12.12 -13.45 1.34
N ILE A 148 -11.50 -12.32 1.04
CA ILE A 148 -11.73 -11.56 -0.20
C ILE A 148 -10.78 -12.04 -1.30
N GLU A 149 -11.28 -12.14 -2.52
CA GLU A 149 -10.47 -12.46 -3.71
C GLU A 149 -9.72 -11.21 -4.21
N THR A 150 -10.36 -10.05 -4.14
CA THR A 150 -9.80 -8.77 -4.55
C THR A 150 -10.07 -7.70 -3.48
N PHE A 151 -9.24 -6.67 -3.46
CA PHE A 151 -9.43 -5.57 -2.51
C PHE A 151 -10.74 -4.79 -2.70
N LYS A 152 -11.38 -4.86 -3.87
CA LYS A 152 -12.72 -4.29 -4.10
C LYS A 152 -13.78 -4.93 -3.20
N ASP A 153 -13.65 -6.22 -2.95
CA ASP A 153 -14.62 -6.99 -2.16
C ASP A 153 -14.63 -6.59 -0.69
N PHE A 154 -13.56 -5.92 -0.24
CA PHE A 154 -13.41 -5.45 1.14
C PHE A 154 -14.56 -4.51 1.56
N LYS A 155 -15.05 -3.67 0.65
CA LYS A 155 -16.20 -2.79 0.93
C LYS A 155 -17.46 -3.58 1.30
N ASN A 156 -17.76 -4.64 0.55
CA ASN A 156 -18.91 -5.49 0.82
C ASN A 156 -18.72 -6.29 2.11
N TYR A 157 -17.50 -6.78 2.36
CA TYR A 157 -17.17 -7.45 3.61
C TYR A 157 -17.43 -6.55 4.82
N ILE A 158 -16.94 -5.32 4.83
CA ILE A 158 -17.16 -4.37 5.93
C ILE A 158 -18.63 -4.04 6.09
N LYS A 159 -19.34 -3.74 4.98
CA LYS A 159 -20.79 -3.46 5.03
C LYS A 159 -21.58 -4.58 5.71
N ASN A 160 -21.27 -5.83 5.41
CA ASN A 160 -22.00 -7.00 5.90
C ASN A 160 -21.56 -7.46 7.30
N ASN A 161 -20.41 -6.98 7.80
CA ASN A 161 -19.83 -7.42 9.07
C ASN A 161 -19.59 -6.26 10.05
N LYS A 162 -20.07 -5.05 9.77
CA LYS A 162 -19.80 -3.86 10.59
C LYS A 162 -20.13 -4.05 12.08
N GLU A 163 -21.18 -4.80 12.40
CA GLU A 163 -21.63 -5.05 13.77
C GLU A 163 -20.59 -5.81 14.61
N LYS A 164 -19.76 -6.66 13.98
CA LYS A 164 -18.67 -7.39 14.66
C LYS A 164 -17.59 -6.48 15.21
N PHE A 165 -17.46 -5.28 14.63
CA PHE A 165 -16.42 -4.31 14.94
C PHE A 165 -16.92 -3.12 15.76
N GLN A 166 -18.24 -3.05 16.05
CA GLN A 166 -18.77 -1.98 16.88
C GLN A 166 -18.20 -2.06 18.30
N ASN A 167 -17.91 -0.89 18.89
CA ASN A 167 -17.33 -0.74 20.22
C ASN A 167 -15.94 -1.41 20.40
N LYS A 168 -15.26 -1.72 19.30
CA LYS A 168 -13.87 -2.24 19.30
C LYS A 168 -12.96 -1.32 18.52
N LYS A 169 -11.69 -1.31 18.90
CA LYS A 169 -10.63 -0.75 18.05
C LYS A 169 -10.18 -1.82 17.07
N VAL A 170 -10.00 -1.45 15.79
CA VAL A 170 -9.58 -2.40 14.78
C VAL A 170 -8.21 -2.02 14.25
N GLY A 171 -7.23 -2.88 14.51
CA GLY A 171 -5.92 -2.80 13.86
C GLY A 171 -5.99 -3.38 12.46
N ILE A 172 -5.62 -2.62 11.46
CA ILE A 172 -5.58 -3.08 10.07
C ILE A 172 -4.17 -3.10 9.53
N TYR A 173 -3.84 -4.09 8.73
CA TYR A 173 -2.54 -4.19 8.07
C TYR A 173 -2.64 -4.72 6.65
N CYS A 174 -1.59 -4.44 5.86
CA CYS A 174 -1.34 -5.07 4.56
C CYS A 174 0.16 -5.17 4.30
N THR A 175 0.57 -5.70 3.14
CA THR A 175 1.99 -5.89 2.80
C THR A 175 2.78 -4.58 2.71
N GLY A 176 2.20 -3.51 2.15
CA GLY A 176 2.91 -2.28 1.85
C GLY A 176 2.34 -1.01 2.49
N GLY A 177 1.18 -1.08 3.18
CA GLY A 177 0.50 0.09 3.75
C GLY A 177 -0.59 0.69 2.85
N ILE A 178 -0.43 0.63 1.53
CA ILE A 178 -1.32 1.32 0.57
C ILE A 178 -2.81 0.95 0.68
N ARG A 179 -3.13 -0.34 0.95
CA ARG A 179 -4.52 -0.77 1.14
C ARG A 179 -5.11 -0.24 2.44
N CYS A 180 -4.31 -0.17 3.49
CA CYS A 180 -4.75 0.35 4.79
C CYS A 180 -5.14 1.82 4.71
N GLU A 181 -4.46 2.63 3.90
CA GLU A 181 -4.81 4.04 3.71
C GLU A 181 -6.18 4.26 3.06
N LYS A 182 -6.71 3.26 2.36
CA LYS A 182 -8.09 3.26 1.84
C LYS A 182 -9.06 2.50 2.75
N ALA A 183 -8.62 1.40 3.36
CA ALA A 183 -9.46 0.59 4.24
C ALA A 183 -9.88 1.36 5.49
N GLY A 184 -8.95 2.07 6.15
CA GLY A 184 -9.24 2.86 7.34
C GLY A 184 -10.37 3.87 7.14
N PRO A 185 -10.25 4.84 6.21
CA PRO A 185 -11.31 5.79 5.92
C PRO A 185 -12.64 5.15 5.48
N LEU A 186 -12.59 4.02 4.76
CA LEU A 186 -13.80 3.27 4.44
C LEU A 186 -14.48 2.76 5.71
N MET A 187 -13.74 2.14 6.62
CA MET A 187 -14.27 1.58 7.87
C MET A 187 -14.79 2.68 8.79
N GLU A 188 -14.11 3.83 8.85
CA GLU A 188 -14.57 5.01 9.59
C GLU A 188 -15.94 5.53 9.09
N LYS A 189 -16.21 5.46 7.77
CA LYS A 189 -17.55 5.76 7.20
C LYS A 189 -18.65 4.81 7.69
N TYR A 190 -18.28 3.63 8.16
CA TYR A 190 -19.19 2.66 8.80
C TYR A 190 -19.19 2.74 10.34
N GLY A 191 -18.54 3.76 10.92
CA GLY A 191 -18.48 3.97 12.37
C GLY A 191 -17.51 3.05 13.10
N ILE A 192 -16.54 2.47 12.40
CA ILE A 192 -15.53 1.57 12.95
C ILE A 192 -14.24 2.36 13.18
N GLU A 193 -13.77 2.41 14.43
CA GLU A 193 -12.48 3.05 14.75
C GLU A 193 -11.31 2.16 14.30
N THR A 194 -10.43 2.71 13.46
CA THR A 194 -9.30 1.96 12.89
C THR A 194 -7.95 2.58 13.19
N VAL A 195 -6.94 1.71 13.29
CA VAL A 195 -5.53 2.07 13.37
C VAL A 195 -4.76 1.22 12.36
N SER A 196 -3.97 1.86 11.50
CA SER A 196 -3.22 1.21 10.43
C SER A 196 -1.80 0.85 10.86
N TYR A 197 -1.38 -0.38 10.56
CA TYR A 197 0.00 -0.83 10.72
C TYR A 197 0.64 -1.05 9.35
N THR A 198 1.77 -0.39 9.10
CA THR A 198 2.40 -0.36 7.76
C THR A 198 3.75 -1.09 7.68
N HIS A 199 4.23 -1.65 8.80
CA HIS A 199 5.56 -2.27 8.89
C HIS A 199 5.50 -3.79 9.02
N LEU A 200 4.51 -4.44 8.38
CA LEU A 200 4.43 -5.90 8.39
C LEU A 200 5.66 -6.49 7.69
N THR A 201 6.57 -7.03 8.47
CA THR A 201 7.60 -7.96 8.00
C THR A 201 7.09 -9.37 8.29
N LEU A 202 6.55 -10.04 7.29
CA LEU A 202 6.29 -11.47 7.42
C LEU A 202 7.65 -12.17 7.54
N PRO A 203 7.83 -13.08 8.52
CA PRO A 203 9.02 -13.90 8.53
C PRO A 203 9.09 -14.63 7.18
N THR A 204 10.17 -14.44 6.47
CA THR A 204 10.51 -15.28 5.33
C THR A 204 10.77 -16.67 5.88
N MET A 205 9.79 -17.53 5.72
CA MET A 205 10.00 -18.97 5.88
C MET A 205 10.83 -19.49 4.72
#